data_958393356ca5097401ecacd9c3087952
#
_entry.id   958393356ca5097401ecacd9c3087952
#
_cell.length_a   1.000
_cell.length_b   1.000
_cell.length_c   1.000
_cell.angle_alpha   90.00
_cell.angle_beta   90.00
_cell.angle_gamma   90.00
#
_symmetry.space_group_name_H-M   'P 1'
#
loop_
_entity.id
_entity.type
_entity.pdbx_description
1 polymer ?
#
loop_
_entity_poly.entity_id
_entity_poly.type
_entity_poly.pdbx_seq_one_letter_code
_entity_poly.pdbx_strand_id
1 'polypeptide(L)'
;MSQYVNFFLRRGDEFIPLKDYSRSSPIYSVMNAPYEKIREYTYSDLKAKILALKEKKEDNAAAITQIRERINSVYHMDNSVEEKMEYVNDCYSQISDFEDDNKNLDRCMIELEFIADLVYMDCTIYAGVEIGEPTLEDVVKMGE
;
A
#
# COMPACT_ATOMS: atom_id res chain seq x y z
N MET A 1 -9.54 17.88 0.26
CA MET A 1 -10.06 17.03 -0.83
C MET A 1 -9.36 15.68 -0.82
N SER A 2 -10.15 14.61 -0.99
CA SER A 2 -9.57 13.27 -1.09
C SER A 2 -8.96 13.10 -2.48
N GLN A 3 -7.78 12.49 -2.53
CA GLN A 3 -7.15 12.10 -3.79
C GLN A 3 -7.24 10.58 -3.95
N TYR A 4 -7.36 10.14 -5.17
CA TYR A 4 -7.51 8.72 -5.51
C TYR A 4 -6.55 8.35 -6.63
N VAL A 5 -5.97 7.15 -6.54
CA VAL A 5 -5.34 6.52 -7.68
C VAL A 5 -6.41 5.70 -8.40
N ASN A 6 -6.53 5.91 -9.71
CA ASN A 6 -7.57 5.31 -10.54
C ASN A 6 -6.93 4.30 -11.47
N PHE A 7 -7.45 3.07 -11.48
CA PHE A 7 -6.99 2.01 -12.37
C PHE A 7 -7.96 1.80 -13.50
N PHE A 8 -7.42 1.58 -14.70
CA PHE A 8 -8.21 1.40 -15.92
C PHE A 8 -7.73 0.20 -16.72
N LEU A 9 -8.69 -0.51 -17.30
CA LEU A 9 -8.45 -1.53 -18.31
C LEU A 9 -8.59 -0.87 -19.68
N ARG A 10 -7.56 -0.98 -20.51
CA ARG A 10 -7.64 -0.47 -21.88
C ARG A 10 -8.26 -1.50 -22.80
N ARG A 11 -9.25 -1.08 -23.58
CA ARG A 11 -9.88 -1.87 -24.61
C ARG A 11 -10.01 -1.02 -25.88
N GLY A 12 -9.12 -1.25 -26.86
CA GLY A 12 -9.03 -0.37 -28.02
C GLY A 12 -8.55 1.01 -27.59
N ASP A 13 -9.34 2.03 -27.91
CA ASP A 13 -9.04 3.42 -27.51
C ASP A 13 -9.77 3.85 -26.25
N GLU A 14 -10.50 2.92 -25.63
CA GLU A 14 -11.28 3.19 -24.43
C GLU A 14 -10.56 2.73 -23.17
N PHE A 15 -10.77 3.48 -22.08
CA PHE A 15 -10.27 3.14 -20.75
C PHE A 15 -11.45 2.86 -19.84
N ILE A 16 -11.56 1.61 -19.40
CA ILE A 16 -12.66 1.14 -18.56
C ILE A 16 -12.25 1.21 -17.11
N PRO A 17 -12.97 1.97 -16.25
CA PRO A 17 -12.63 2.03 -14.83
C PRO A 17 -12.66 0.66 -14.18
N LEU A 18 -11.61 0.32 -13.43
CA LEU A 18 -11.53 -0.92 -12.66
C LEU A 18 -11.79 -0.66 -11.19
N LYS A 19 -10.90 0.11 -10.56
CA LYS A 19 -10.95 0.35 -9.13
C LYS A 19 -10.18 1.62 -8.76
N ASP A 20 -10.64 2.27 -7.69
CA ASP A 20 -10.01 3.47 -7.15
C ASP A 20 -9.53 3.19 -5.72
N TYR A 21 -8.38 3.76 -5.35
CA TYR A 21 -7.86 3.67 -3.99
C TYR A 21 -7.56 5.07 -3.47
N SER A 22 -8.03 5.36 -2.27
CA SER A 22 -7.83 6.67 -1.67
C SER A 22 -6.37 6.90 -1.26
N ARG A 23 -6.02 8.16 -1.05
CA ARG A 23 -4.70 8.57 -0.59
C ARG A 23 -4.26 7.87 0.70
N SER A 24 -5.20 7.45 1.54
CA SER A 24 -4.92 6.72 2.77
C SER A 24 -4.54 5.26 2.55
N SER A 25 -4.81 4.71 1.36
CA SER A 25 -4.45 3.33 1.04
C SER A 25 -2.95 3.21 0.73
N PRO A 26 -2.28 2.17 1.24
CA PRO A 26 -0.89 1.88 0.86
C PRO A 26 -0.68 1.74 -0.66
N ILE A 27 -1.71 1.31 -1.39
CA ILE A 27 -1.63 1.21 -2.85
C ILE A 27 -1.35 2.56 -3.49
N TYR A 28 -2.00 3.63 -3.01
CA TYR A 28 -1.78 4.98 -3.53
C TYR A 28 -0.30 5.36 -3.47
N SER A 29 0.36 5.12 -2.33
CA SER A 29 1.77 5.47 -2.14
C SER A 29 2.70 4.65 -3.00
N VAL A 30 2.49 3.32 -3.08
CA VAL A 30 3.42 2.45 -3.82
C VAL A 30 3.27 2.59 -5.32
N MET A 31 2.09 2.93 -5.81
CA MET A 31 1.87 3.12 -7.25
C MET A 31 2.63 4.32 -7.79
N ASN A 32 2.68 5.40 -7.02
CA ASN A 32 3.31 6.64 -7.46
C ASN A 32 2.89 7.02 -8.89
N ALA A 33 1.59 6.94 -9.15
CA ALA A 33 1.03 7.16 -10.48
C ALA A 33 1.04 8.65 -10.86
N PRO A 34 1.08 8.97 -12.16
CA PRO A 34 1.10 10.37 -12.59
C PRO A 34 -0.20 11.10 -12.25
N TYR A 35 -0.08 12.39 -11.97
CA TYR A 35 -1.22 13.26 -11.64
C TYR A 35 -1.91 13.74 -12.91
N GLU A 36 -3.23 13.59 -12.98
CA GLU A 36 -4.07 13.97 -14.12
C GLU A 36 -3.63 13.38 -15.47
N LYS A 37 -2.84 12.32 -15.42
CA LYS A 37 -2.40 11.52 -16.57
C LYS A 37 -2.45 10.07 -16.20
N ILE A 38 -2.28 9.18 -17.17
CA ILE A 38 -2.23 7.74 -16.93
C ILE A 38 -0.96 7.15 -17.52
N ARG A 39 -0.50 6.08 -16.88
CA ARG A 39 0.68 5.31 -17.32
C ARG A 39 0.31 3.85 -17.39
N GLU A 40 0.85 3.15 -18.38
CA GLU A 40 0.74 1.70 -18.46
C GLU A 40 1.65 1.04 -17.43
N TYR A 41 1.15 0.01 -16.78
CA TYR A 41 1.91 -0.80 -15.84
C TYR A 41 2.02 -2.23 -16.35
N THR A 42 3.27 -2.72 -16.43
CA THR A 42 3.55 -4.10 -16.82
C THR A 42 3.37 -5.04 -15.63
N TYR A 43 3.35 -6.34 -15.90
CA TYR A 43 3.32 -7.35 -14.84
C TYR A 43 4.51 -7.17 -13.88
N SER A 44 5.70 -6.94 -14.43
CA SER A 44 6.90 -6.70 -13.63
C SER A 44 6.79 -5.47 -12.75
N ASP A 45 6.22 -4.37 -13.27
CA ASP A 45 5.98 -3.15 -12.49
C ASP A 45 5.07 -3.43 -11.30
N LEU A 46 3.96 -4.14 -11.53
CA LEU A 46 2.99 -4.45 -10.49
C LEU A 46 3.57 -5.39 -9.44
N LYS A 47 4.37 -6.37 -9.85
CA LYS A 47 5.05 -7.28 -8.92
C LYS A 47 6.04 -6.52 -8.03
N ALA A 48 6.73 -5.51 -8.58
CA ALA A 48 7.61 -4.65 -7.79
C ALA A 48 6.84 -3.85 -6.74
N LYS A 49 5.62 -3.37 -7.07
CA LYS A 49 4.77 -2.67 -6.11
C LYS A 49 4.30 -3.59 -4.99
N ILE A 50 3.95 -4.82 -5.33
CA ILE A 50 3.57 -5.85 -4.35
C ILE A 50 4.74 -6.13 -3.40
N LEU A 51 5.95 -6.24 -3.94
CA LEU A 51 7.15 -6.45 -3.13
C LEU A 51 7.39 -5.29 -2.16
N ALA A 52 7.13 -4.04 -2.60
CA ALA A 52 7.26 -2.87 -1.74
C ALA A 52 6.28 -2.92 -0.56
N LEU A 53 5.05 -3.40 -0.77
CA LEU A 53 4.09 -3.60 0.32
C LEU A 53 4.57 -4.69 1.28
N LYS A 54 5.15 -5.77 0.75
CA LYS A 54 5.70 -6.85 1.57
C LYS A 54 6.85 -6.36 2.45
N GLU A 55 7.71 -5.50 1.92
CA GLU A 55 8.82 -4.91 2.68
C GLU A 55 8.30 -4.04 3.83
N LYS A 56 7.23 -3.26 3.61
CA LYS A 56 6.59 -2.49 4.68
C LYS A 56 6.07 -3.40 5.78
N LYS A 57 5.50 -4.55 5.42
CA LYS A 57 5.01 -5.54 6.37
C LYS A 57 6.15 -6.12 7.21
N GLU A 58 7.29 -6.39 6.58
CA GLU A 58 8.49 -6.87 7.27
C GLU A 58 9.04 -5.82 8.24
N ASP A 59 9.03 -4.54 7.85
CA ASP A 59 9.43 -3.43 8.72
C ASP A 59 8.52 -3.34 9.95
N ASN A 60 7.22 -3.51 9.77
CA ASN A 60 6.26 -3.54 10.88
C ASN A 60 6.55 -4.72 11.82
N ALA A 61 6.87 -5.88 11.28
CA ALA A 61 7.22 -7.06 12.09
C ALA A 61 8.48 -6.80 12.91
N ALA A 62 9.49 -6.14 12.34
CA ALA A 62 10.70 -5.77 13.06
C ALA A 62 10.39 -4.77 14.19
N ALA A 63 9.52 -3.79 13.93
CA ALA A 63 9.10 -2.82 14.94
C ALA A 63 8.38 -3.52 16.11
N ILE A 64 7.51 -4.48 15.82
CA ILE A 64 6.82 -5.27 16.84
C ILE A 64 7.83 -6.02 17.71
N THR A 65 8.82 -6.64 17.09
CA THR A 65 9.89 -7.35 17.83
C THR A 65 10.62 -6.41 18.79
N GLN A 66 10.97 -5.21 18.34
CA GLN A 66 11.65 -4.22 19.19
C GLN A 66 10.77 -3.78 20.37
N ILE A 67 9.47 -3.60 20.13
CA ILE A 67 8.52 -3.23 21.19
C ILE A 67 8.42 -4.35 22.22
N ARG A 68 8.37 -5.61 21.79
CA ARG A 68 8.34 -6.76 22.69
C ARG A 68 9.60 -6.84 23.56
N GLU A 69 10.76 -6.51 22.99
CA GLU A 69 12.02 -6.43 23.75
C GLU A 69 11.95 -5.34 24.83
N ARG A 70 11.34 -4.18 24.52
CA ARG A 70 11.13 -3.12 25.50
C ARG A 70 10.22 -3.58 26.65
N ILE A 71 9.16 -4.32 26.35
CA ILE A 71 8.28 -4.87 27.35
C ILE A 71 9.07 -5.77 28.31
N ASN A 72 9.90 -6.64 27.77
CA ASN A 72 10.74 -7.52 28.58
C ASN A 72 11.71 -6.72 29.46
N SER A 73 12.25 -5.62 28.96
CA SER A 73 13.17 -4.74 29.72
C SER A 73 12.48 -4.06 30.90
N VAL A 74 11.20 -3.76 30.80
CA VAL A 74 10.43 -3.06 31.85
C VAL A 74 10.41 -3.83 33.17
N TYR A 75 10.41 -5.16 33.11
CA TYR A 75 10.41 -6.00 34.32
C TYR A 75 11.68 -5.79 35.16
N HIS A 76 12.74 -5.29 34.57
CA HIS A 76 14.03 -5.03 35.24
C HIS A 76 14.22 -3.56 35.63
N MET A 77 13.25 -2.69 35.33
CA MET A 77 13.30 -1.28 35.67
C MET A 77 12.86 -1.04 37.11
N ASP A 78 13.43 0.01 37.73
CA ASP A 78 13.16 0.38 39.11
C ASP A 78 12.01 1.37 39.24
N ASN A 79 10.92 1.10 38.50
CA ASN A 79 9.72 1.93 38.48
C ASN A 79 8.61 1.27 39.31
N SER A 80 7.59 2.04 39.68
CA SER A 80 6.41 1.49 40.36
C SER A 80 5.66 0.52 39.45
N VAL A 81 4.89 -0.37 40.03
CA VAL A 81 4.05 -1.32 39.30
C VAL A 81 3.08 -0.59 38.39
N GLU A 82 2.52 0.52 38.87
CA GLU A 82 1.56 1.31 38.10
C GLU A 82 2.19 1.93 36.85
N GLU A 83 3.39 2.49 36.99
CA GLU A 83 4.15 3.05 35.85
C GLU A 83 4.53 1.96 34.85
N LYS A 84 4.94 0.77 35.34
CA LYS A 84 5.25 -0.36 34.47
C LYS A 84 4.03 -0.81 33.68
N MET A 85 2.85 -0.91 34.33
CA MET A 85 1.62 -1.31 33.68
C MET A 85 1.22 -0.32 32.60
N GLU A 86 1.31 0.98 32.87
CA GLU A 86 1.00 2.02 31.90
C GLU A 86 1.90 1.92 30.66
N TYR A 87 3.21 1.77 30.88
CA TYR A 87 4.18 1.61 29.80
C TYR A 87 3.90 0.36 28.96
N VAL A 88 3.64 -0.76 29.61
CA VAL A 88 3.35 -2.03 28.92
C VAL A 88 2.05 -1.91 28.10
N ASN A 89 1.02 -1.26 28.65
CA ASN A 89 -0.22 -1.04 27.92
C ASN A 89 -0.01 -0.18 26.67
N ASP A 90 0.82 0.87 26.75
CA ASP A 90 1.18 1.70 25.60
C ASP A 90 1.91 0.89 24.55
N CYS A 91 2.82 0.00 24.97
CA CYS A 91 3.53 -0.89 24.05
C CYS A 91 2.58 -1.83 23.33
N TYR A 92 1.63 -2.45 24.03
CA TYR A 92 0.65 -3.34 23.41
C TYR A 92 -0.26 -2.59 22.44
N SER A 93 -0.60 -1.32 22.76
CA SER A 93 -1.37 -0.47 21.84
C SER A 93 -0.60 -0.23 20.54
N GLN A 94 0.69 0.05 20.62
CA GLN A 94 1.55 0.24 19.44
C GLN A 94 1.66 -1.06 18.62
N ILE A 95 1.81 -2.21 19.28
CA ILE A 95 1.85 -3.51 18.60
C ILE A 95 0.55 -3.73 17.84
N SER A 96 -0.60 -3.46 18.47
CA SER A 96 -1.91 -3.60 17.83
C SER A 96 -2.03 -2.74 16.57
N ASP A 97 -1.53 -1.51 16.62
CA ASP A 97 -1.54 -0.62 15.46
C ASP A 97 -0.71 -1.18 14.29
N PHE A 98 0.48 -1.73 14.58
CA PHE A 98 1.30 -2.36 13.54
C PHE A 98 0.65 -3.63 12.99
N GLU A 99 -0.01 -4.43 13.84
CA GLU A 99 -0.71 -5.64 13.40
C GLU A 99 -1.89 -5.29 12.49
N ASP A 100 -2.63 -4.22 12.82
CA ASP A 100 -3.74 -3.75 11.99
C ASP A 100 -3.23 -3.22 10.64
N ASP A 101 -2.11 -2.50 10.65
CA ASP A 101 -1.48 -2.05 9.41
C ASP A 101 -1.06 -3.23 8.54
N ASN A 102 -0.50 -4.28 9.14
CA ASN A 102 -0.13 -5.50 8.41
C ASN A 102 -1.33 -6.19 7.77
N LYS A 103 -2.47 -6.21 8.44
CA LYS A 103 -3.71 -6.75 7.85
C LYS A 103 -4.14 -5.95 6.63
N ASN A 104 -4.04 -4.61 6.72
CA ASN A 104 -4.36 -3.74 5.61
C ASN A 104 -3.38 -3.94 4.44
N LEU A 105 -2.08 -4.11 4.74
CA LEU A 105 -1.06 -4.40 3.71
C LEU A 105 -1.34 -5.74 3.03
N ASP A 106 -1.71 -6.79 3.78
CA ASP A 106 -2.08 -8.09 3.22
C ASP A 106 -3.23 -7.96 2.23
N ARG A 107 -4.27 -7.23 2.60
CA ARG A 107 -5.42 -7.00 1.72
C ARG A 107 -5.01 -6.25 0.46
N CYS A 108 -4.18 -5.22 0.60
CA CYS A 108 -3.69 -4.44 -0.55
C CYS A 108 -2.85 -5.30 -1.49
N MET A 109 -2.03 -6.21 -0.95
CA MET A 109 -1.26 -7.14 -1.78
C MET A 109 -2.15 -8.05 -2.60
N ILE A 110 -3.22 -8.58 -2.00
CA ILE A 110 -4.19 -9.42 -2.70
C ILE A 110 -4.86 -8.64 -3.83
N GLU A 111 -5.24 -7.38 -3.58
CA GLU A 111 -5.87 -6.53 -4.59
C GLU A 111 -4.92 -6.23 -5.76
N LEU A 112 -3.65 -5.92 -5.48
CA LEU A 112 -2.67 -5.69 -6.54
C LEU A 112 -2.31 -6.97 -7.29
N GLU A 113 -2.29 -8.12 -6.62
CA GLU A 113 -2.09 -9.41 -7.28
C GLU A 113 -3.20 -9.71 -8.28
N PHE A 114 -4.44 -9.38 -7.93
CA PHE A 114 -5.56 -9.51 -8.86
C PHE A 114 -5.33 -8.67 -10.12
N ILE A 115 -4.92 -7.41 -9.95
CA ILE A 115 -4.62 -6.51 -11.07
C ILE A 115 -3.44 -7.05 -11.90
N ALA A 116 -2.40 -7.54 -11.24
CA ALA A 116 -1.25 -8.13 -11.91
C ALA A 116 -1.63 -9.38 -12.71
N ASP A 117 -2.55 -10.19 -12.19
CA ASP A 117 -3.04 -11.38 -12.87
C ASP A 117 -3.81 -11.01 -14.15
N LEU A 118 -4.54 -9.89 -14.15
CA LEU A 118 -5.19 -9.38 -15.37
C LEU A 118 -4.15 -9.08 -16.44
N VAL A 119 -3.03 -8.47 -16.07
CA VAL A 119 -1.94 -8.18 -17.02
C VAL A 119 -1.31 -9.48 -17.52
N TYR A 120 -1.12 -10.46 -16.65
CA TYR A 120 -0.62 -11.78 -17.01
C TYR A 120 -1.53 -12.47 -18.04
N MET A 121 -2.83 -12.19 -18.01
CA MET A 121 -3.82 -12.69 -18.95
C MET A 121 -4.01 -11.79 -20.18
N ASP A 122 -2.96 -11.02 -20.53
CA ASP A 122 -2.92 -10.14 -21.70
C ASP A 122 -3.83 -8.90 -21.65
N CYS A 123 -4.32 -8.53 -20.48
CA CYS A 123 -5.01 -7.26 -20.31
C CYS A 123 -3.99 -6.12 -20.18
N THR A 124 -4.35 -4.93 -20.67
CA THR A 124 -3.50 -3.74 -20.57
C THR A 124 -4.06 -2.84 -19.49
N ILE A 125 -3.25 -2.57 -18.47
CA ILE A 125 -3.67 -1.80 -17.29
C ILE A 125 -2.93 -0.46 -17.23
N TYR A 126 -3.70 0.59 -16.99
CA TYR A 126 -3.21 1.95 -16.76
C TYR A 126 -3.64 2.44 -15.40
N ALA A 127 -2.87 3.36 -14.83
CA ALA A 127 -3.25 4.02 -13.60
C ALA A 127 -2.80 5.47 -13.60
N GLY A 128 -3.56 6.30 -12.92
CA GLY A 128 -3.26 7.72 -12.75
C GLY A 128 -3.95 8.25 -11.50
N VAL A 129 -3.57 9.46 -11.08
CA VAL A 129 -4.13 10.12 -9.90
C VAL A 129 -5.08 11.22 -10.35
N GLU A 130 -6.27 11.27 -9.74
CA GLU A 130 -7.28 12.31 -10.01
C GLU A 130 -7.67 12.41 -11.48
N ILE A 131 -7.90 11.27 -12.13
CA ILE A 131 -8.33 11.23 -13.51
C ILE A 131 -9.49 10.22 -13.66
N GLY A 132 -10.70 10.74 -13.89
CA GLY A 132 -11.91 9.92 -13.96
C GLY A 132 -12.24 9.40 -15.35
N GLU A 133 -11.95 10.19 -16.40
CA GLU A 133 -12.28 9.84 -17.77
C GLU A 133 -11.10 10.08 -18.71
N PRO A 134 -10.05 9.22 -18.63
CA PRO A 134 -8.85 9.42 -19.44
C PRO A 134 -9.09 9.13 -20.92
N THR A 135 -8.29 9.81 -21.75
CA THR A 135 -8.24 9.58 -23.20
C THR A 135 -6.80 9.23 -23.59
N LEU A 136 -6.59 8.88 -24.86
CA LEU A 136 -5.25 8.59 -25.37
C LEU A 136 -4.26 9.77 -25.19
N GLU A 137 -4.78 11.00 -25.15
CA GLU A 137 -3.95 12.19 -24.92
C GLU A 137 -3.40 12.25 -23.50
N ASP A 138 -4.05 11.59 -22.55
CA ASP A 138 -3.66 11.59 -21.15
C ASP A 138 -2.55 10.56 -20.84
N VAL A 139 -2.20 9.71 -21.81
CA VAL A 139 -1.19 8.67 -21.62
C VAL A 139 0.20 9.29 -21.59
N VAL A 140 0.93 8.99 -20.51
CA VAL A 140 2.34 9.43 -20.38
C VAL A 140 3.18 8.64 -21.37
N LYS A 141 3.99 9.35 -22.14
CA LYS A 141 4.88 8.73 -23.12
C LYS A 141 6.10 8.13 -22.40
N MET A 142 6.64 7.05 -22.97
CA MET A 142 7.85 6.43 -22.45
C MET A 142 8.99 7.46 -22.41
N GLY A 143 9.65 7.55 -21.26
CA GLY A 143 10.77 8.48 -21.05
C GLY A 143 10.40 9.83 -20.46
N GLU A 144 9.12 10.09 -20.17
CA GLU A 144 8.67 11.30 -19.48
C GLU A 144 8.56 11.11 -17.97
#